data_1c862df066727513abd97a54b62a8b9c
#
_entry.id   1c862df066727513abd97a54b62a8b9c
#
_cell.length_a   1.000
_cell.length_b   1.000
_cell.length_c   1.000
_cell.angle_alpha   90.00
_cell.angle_beta   90.00
_cell.angle_gamma   90.00
#
_symmetry.space_group_name_H-M   'P 1'
#
loop_
_entity.id
_entity.type
_entity.pdbx_description
1 polymer ?
#
loop_
_entity_poly.entity_id
_entity_poly.type
_entity_poly.pdbx_seq_one_letter_code
_entity_poly.pdbx_strand_id
1 'polypeptide(L)'
;PIIEDTIRLRDAYYPEARVSVLTNSTLAHRPDVHRALMLVDNNIMKLDTVCAEYINKVDRPVQPSYNVGNIIKEMESFDGHCIVQTMFMHGTDDAGASVDNVSEAFVEPWLAAVRRIKPSSVMIYTIDRETPCPTLRKATHTELDAIRDRVIAAGFACTVGY
;
A
#
# COMPACT_ATOMS: atom_id res chain seq x y z
N PRO A 1 -7.98 21.81 -0.87
CA PRO A 1 -7.19 23.01 -0.59
C PRO A 1 -5.72 22.67 -0.27
N ILE A 2 -5.42 21.81 0.74
CA ILE A 2 -4.02 21.55 1.18
C ILE A 2 -3.15 21.06 0.02
N ILE A 3 -3.57 20.07 -0.75
CA ILE A 3 -2.81 19.51 -1.87
C ILE A 3 -2.59 20.59 -2.96
N GLU A 4 -3.64 21.32 -3.34
CA GLU A 4 -3.55 22.40 -4.32
C GLU A 4 -2.61 23.52 -3.86
N ASP A 5 -2.68 23.90 -2.59
CA ASP A 5 -1.78 24.90 -2.00
C ASP A 5 -0.34 24.39 -1.97
N THR A 6 -0.11 23.11 -1.63
CA THR A 6 1.21 22.47 -1.66
C THR A 6 1.79 22.47 -3.08
N ILE A 7 0.99 22.09 -4.07
CA ILE A 7 1.42 22.10 -5.49
C ILE A 7 1.78 23.53 -5.93
N ARG A 8 0.94 24.52 -5.61
CA ARG A 8 1.22 25.92 -5.93
C ARG A 8 2.52 26.42 -5.30
N LEU A 9 2.76 26.08 -4.03
CA LEU A 9 4.01 26.45 -3.35
C LEU A 9 5.21 25.72 -3.94
N ARG A 10 5.08 24.42 -4.25
CA ARG A 10 6.11 23.64 -4.94
C ARG A 10 6.48 24.31 -6.26
N ASP A 11 5.51 24.63 -7.10
CA ASP A 11 5.73 25.21 -8.43
C ASP A 11 6.42 26.60 -8.33
N ALA A 12 6.11 27.37 -7.29
CA ALA A 12 6.71 28.68 -7.09
C ALA A 12 8.14 28.64 -6.54
N TYR A 13 8.47 27.68 -5.67
CA TYR A 13 9.73 27.69 -4.91
C TYR A 13 10.63 26.48 -5.17
N TYR A 14 10.06 25.34 -5.55
CA TYR A 14 10.79 24.08 -5.74
C TYR A 14 10.21 23.27 -6.92
N PRO A 15 10.26 23.80 -8.15
CA PRO A 15 9.55 23.20 -9.30
C PRO A 15 10.00 21.77 -9.62
N GLU A 16 11.21 21.38 -9.25
CA GLU A 16 11.73 20.02 -9.44
C GLU A 16 11.31 19.03 -8.33
N ALA A 17 10.72 19.52 -7.24
CA ALA A 17 10.26 18.65 -6.17
C ALA A 17 8.98 17.91 -6.55
N ARG A 18 8.81 16.69 -6.01
CA ARG A 18 7.60 15.91 -6.22
C ARG A 18 6.70 15.96 -5.00
N VAL A 19 5.40 16.14 -5.23
CA VAL A 19 4.38 16.05 -4.18
C VAL A 19 3.91 14.60 -4.09
N SER A 20 4.13 13.99 -2.94
CA SER A 20 3.73 12.61 -2.66
C SER A 20 2.69 12.57 -1.55
N VAL A 21 1.65 11.77 -1.72
CA VAL A 21 0.65 11.52 -0.69
C VAL A 21 0.62 10.03 -0.38
N LEU A 22 0.81 9.69 0.91
CA LEU A 22 0.56 8.36 1.44
C LEU A 22 -0.85 8.31 2.01
N THR A 23 -1.62 7.29 1.64
CA THR A 23 -2.98 7.11 2.11
C THR A 23 -3.30 5.64 2.38
N ASN A 24 -4.13 5.39 3.40
CA ASN A 24 -4.72 4.07 3.64
C ASN A 24 -5.92 3.77 2.71
N SER A 25 -6.18 4.66 1.74
CA SER A 25 -7.19 4.52 0.69
C SER A 25 -8.65 4.52 1.15
N THR A 26 -8.93 4.59 2.46
CA THR A 26 -10.29 4.44 2.99
C THR A 26 -11.27 5.54 2.58
N LEU A 27 -10.77 6.71 2.20
CA LEU A 27 -11.56 7.85 1.74
C LEU A 27 -11.39 8.13 0.23
N ALA A 28 -10.69 7.29 -0.51
CA ALA A 28 -10.42 7.49 -1.94
C ALA A 28 -11.71 7.54 -2.80
N HIS A 29 -12.79 6.90 -2.34
CA HIS A 29 -14.12 6.91 -2.97
C HIS A 29 -14.79 8.28 -2.97
N ARG A 30 -14.33 9.22 -2.13
CA ARG A 30 -14.89 10.58 -2.10
C ARG A 30 -14.40 11.37 -3.32
N PRO A 31 -15.32 12.02 -4.09
CA PRO A 31 -14.93 12.73 -5.31
C PRO A 31 -13.91 13.86 -5.10
N ASP A 32 -13.97 14.54 -3.95
CA ASP A 32 -13.00 15.59 -3.59
C ASP A 32 -11.62 15.02 -3.27
N VAL A 33 -11.56 13.87 -2.59
CA VAL A 33 -10.30 13.15 -2.29
C VAL A 33 -9.71 12.56 -3.58
N HIS A 34 -10.53 11.87 -4.38
CA HIS A 34 -10.09 11.30 -5.66
C HIS A 34 -9.47 12.38 -6.56
N ARG A 35 -10.16 13.51 -6.78
CA ARG A 35 -9.62 14.63 -7.58
C ARG A 35 -8.30 15.15 -7.02
N ALA A 36 -8.18 15.28 -5.70
CA ALA A 36 -6.96 15.76 -5.08
C ALA A 36 -5.78 14.78 -5.27
N LEU A 37 -6.03 13.48 -5.15
CA LEU A 37 -5.02 12.43 -5.37
C LEU A 37 -4.60 12.32 -6.84
N MET A 38 -5.47 12.68 -7.79
CA MET A 38 -5.12 12.76 -9.22
C MET A 38 -4.18 13.93 -9.56
N LEU A 39 -4.01 14.91 -8.67
CA LEU A 39 -3.15 16.08 -8.90
C LEU A 39 -1.70 15.89 -8.42
N VAL A 40 -1.44 14.90 -7.56
CA VAL A 40 -0.11 14.71 -6.98
C VAL A 40 0.79 13.88 -7.90
N ASP A 41 2.10 14.07 -7.77
CA ASP A 41 3.07 13.33 -8.57
C ASP A 41 3.14 11.84 -8.17
N ASN A 42 3.00 11.55 -6.88
CA ASN A 42 3.02 10.19 -6.35
C ASN A 42 1.81 9.97 -5.43
N ASN A 43 0.79 9.31 -5.95
CA ASN A 43 -0.35 8.84 -5.18
C ASN A 43 -0.04 7.44 -4.63
N ILE A 44 0.44 7.37 -3.38
CA ILE A 44 0.88 6.12 -2.75
C ILE A 44 -0.25 5.57 -1.89
N MET A 45 -0.83 4.46 -2.34
CA MET A 45 -2.02 3.84 -1.77
C MET A 45 -1.66 2.52 -1.08
N LYS A 46 -2.00 2.39 0.19
CA LYS A 46 -1.65 1.22 1.00
C LYS A 46 -2.60 0.05 0.73
N LEU A 47 -2.00 -1.13 0.48
CA LEU A 47 -2.70 -2.40 0.33
C LEU A 47 -1.82 -3.53 0.88
N ASP A 48 -1.89 -3.78 2.19
CA ASP A 48 -1.02 -4.75 2.86
C ASP A 48 -1.45 -6.21 2.61
N THR A 49 -2.72 -6.44 2.32
CA THR A 49 -3.27 -7.75 1.99
C THR A 49 -4.67 -7.61 1.38
N VAL A 50 -5.18 -8.69 0.82
CA VAL A 50 -6.58 -8.84 0.40
C VAL A 50 -7.37 -9.79 1.30
N CYS A 51 -6.73 -10.37 2.30
CA CYS A 51 -7.35 -11.28 3.27
C CYS A 51 -8.12 -10.48 4.33
N ALA A 52 -9.45 -10.58 4.32
CA ALA A 52 -10.31 -9.84 5.25
C ALA A 52 -10.04 -10.20 6.72
N GLU A 53 -9.71 -11.45 7.01
CA GLU A 53 -9.38 -11.88 8.38
C GLU A 53 -8.10 -11.20 8.87
N TYR A 54 -7.06 -11.15 8.04
CA TYR A 54 -5.82 -10.47 8.35
C TYR A 54 -6.06 -8.97 8.57
N ILE A 55 -6.82 -8.31 7.68
CA ILE A 55 -7.16 -6.89 7.78
C ILE A 55 -7.84 -6.60 9.13
N ASN A 56 -8.82 -7.39 9.51
CA ASN A 56 -9.52 -7.21 10.78
C ASN A 56 -8.61 -7.41 12.00
N LYS A 57 -7.61 -8.28 11.88
CA LYS A 57 -6.66 -8.59 12.95
C LYS A 57 -5.55 -7.54 13.07
N VAL A 58 -4.97 -7.12 11.95
CA VAL A 58 -3.77 -6.28 11.88
C VAL A 58 -4.13 -4.81 11.65
N ASP A 59 -4.87 -4.51 10.58
CA ASP A 59 -5.17 -3.12 10.19
C ASP A 59 -6.29 -2.50 11.02
N ARG A 60 -7.20 -3.32 11.54
CA ARG A 60 -8.29 -2.94 12.46
C ARG A 60 -9.05 -1.69 11.98
N PRO A 61 -9.65 -1.72 10.79
CA PRO A 61 -10.32 -0.55 10.24
C PRO A 61 -11.45 -0.08 11.17
N VAL A 62 -11.47 1.22 11.46
CA VAL A 62 -12.47 1.83 12.36
C VAL A 62 -13.86 1.85 11.71
N GLN A 63 -13.94 1.88 10.38
CA GLN A 63 -15.20 1.94 9.66
C GLN A 63 -15.82 0.54 9.54
N PRO A 64 -17.03 0.31 10.08
CA PRO A 64 -17.70 -0.99 9.96
C PRO A 64 -18.01 -1.41 8.51
N SER A 65 -18.10 -0.44 7.61
CA SER A 65 -18.35 -0.65 6.18
C SER A 65 -17.08 -0.92 5.37
N TYR A 66 -15.91 -1.02 6.03
CA TYR A 66 -14.66 -1.30 5.32
C TYR A 66 -14.75 -2.61 4.55
N ASN A 67 -14.37 -2.56 3.27
CA ASN A 67 -14.32 -3.73 2.40
C ASN A 67 -13.14 -3.59 1.44
N VAL A 68 -12.20 -4.51 1.51
CA VAL A 68 -10.99 -4.48 0.68
C VAL A 68 -11.30 -4.57 -0.81
N GLY A 69 -12.35 -5.26 -1.22
CA GLY A 69 -12.79 -5.31 -2.61
C GLY A 69 -13.23 -3.93 -3.14
N ASN A 70 -13.82 -3.09 -2.28
CA ASN A 70 -14.13 -1.71 -2.64
C ASN A 70 -12.87 -0.86 -2.73
N ILE A 71 -11.92 -1.03 -1.80
CA ILE A 71 -10.62 -0.34 -1.86
C ILE A 71 -9.89 -0.66 -3.17
N ILE A 72 -9.88 -1.92 -3.60
CA ILE A 72 -9.28 -2.33 -4.86
C ILE A 72 -9.98 -1.65 -6.05
N LYS A 73 -11.33 -1.61 -6.07
CA LYS A 73 -12.08 -0.89 -7.13
C LYS A 73 -11.76 0.60 -7.16
N GLU A 74 -11.60 1.23 -6.00
CA GLU A 74 -11.19 2.63 -5.94
C GLU A 74 -9.76 2.82 -6.47
N MET A 75 -8.84 1.90 -6.17
CA MET A 75 -7.50 1.94 -6.75
C MET A 75 -7.52 1.74 -8.28
N GLU A 76 -8.38 0.84 -8.79
CA GLU A 76 -8.60 0.64 -10.23
C GLU A 76 -9.08 1.94 -10.92
N SER A 77 -9.89 2.77 -10.23
CA SER A 77 -10.45 4.01 -10.77
C SER A 77 -9.42 5.12 -11.01
N PHE A 78 -8.22 4.99 -10.49
CA PHE A 78 -7.11 5.91 -10.77
C PHE A 78 -6.41 5.64 -12.11
N ASP A 79 -6.80 4.58 -12.84
CA ASP A 79 -6.30 4.25 -14.18
C ASP A 79 -4.76 4.28 -14.28
N GLY A 80 -4.11 3.65 -13.32
CA GLY A 80 -2.65 3.59 -13.20
C GLY A 80 -1.99 4.77 -12.49
N HIS A 81 -2.71 5.86 -12.20
CA HIS A 81 -2.18 7.00 -11.43
C HIS A 81 -2.16 6.68 -9.93
N CYS A 82 -1.56 5.55 -9.58
CA CYS A 82 -1.31 5.17 -8.20
C CYS A 82 -0.06 4.29 -8.09
N ILE A 83 0.53 4.30 -6.92
CA ILE A 83 1.60 3.40 -6.49
C ILE A 83 1.01 2.53 -5.39
N VAL A 84 1.04 1.21 -5.55
CA VAL A 84 0.64 0.30 -4.47
C VAL A 84 1.78 0.15 -3.49
N GLN A 85 1.52 0.45 -2.21
CA GLN A 85 2.49 0.26 -1.13
C GLN A 85 2.04 -0.86 -0.21
N THR A 86 2.94 -1.81 0.09
CA THR A 86 2.65 -2.99 0.91
C THR A 86 3.76 -3.27 1.91
N MET A 87 3.37 -3.50 3.17
CA MET A 87 4.27 -3.96 4.22
C MET A 87 4.16 -5.48 4.38
N PHE A 88 5.30 -6.17 4.26
CA PHE A 88 5.42 -7.59 4.54
C PHE A 88 6.13 -7.82 5.87
N MET A 89 5.58 -8.70 6.69
CA MET A 89 6.12 -8.98 8.03
C MET A 89 5.78 -10.38 8.52
N HIS A 90 6.47 -10.79 9.55
CA HIS A 90 6.20 -11.99 10.35
C HIS A 90 5.74 -11.64 11.75
N GLY A 91 5.19 -12.58 12.45
CA GLY A 91 4.94 -12.50 13.87
C GLY A 91 3.65 -13.10 14.34
N THR A 92 3.30 -12.76 15.58
CA THR A 92 2.02 -13.12 16.19
C THR A 92 1.37 -11.89 16.81
N ASP A 93 0.05 -11.91 16.89
CA ASP A 93 -0.69 -10.92 17.69
C ASP A 93 -0.58 -11.22 19.20
N ASP A 94 -1.21 -10.39 20.02
CA ASP A 94 -1.22 -10.55 21.49
C ASP A 94 -1.89 -11.87 21.97
N ALA A 95 -2.69 -12.49 21.12
CA ALA A 95 -3.31 -13.80 21.38
C ALA A 95 -2.46 -14.99 20.88
N GLY A 96 -1.28 -14.73 20.31
CA GLY A 96 -0.37 -15.74 19.75
C GLY A 96 -0.77 -16.25 18.36
N ALA A 97 -1.77 -15.65 17.72
CA ALA A 97 -2.16 -16.04 16.36
C ALA A 97 -1.27 -15.38 15.31
N SER A 98 -0.88 -16.12 14.28
CA SER A 98 0.01 -15.64 13.21
C SER A 98 -0.54 -14.40 12.51
N VAL A 99 0.38 -13.46 12.25
CA VAL A 99 0.16 -12.26 11.44
C VAL A 99 1.16 -12.20 10.26
N ASP A 100 1.67 -13.35 9.83
CA ASP A 100 2.53 -13.45 8.65
C ASP A 100 1.73 -13.16 7.38
N ASN A 101 2.28 -12.35 6.49
CA ASN A 101 1.70 -12.11 5.17
C ASN A 101 2.68 -12.35 4.00
N VAL A 102 3.82 -13.00 4.27
CA VAL A 102 4.85 -13.30 3.27
C VAL A 102 4.63 -14.64 2.56
N SER A 103 3.70 -15.46 3.04
CA SER A 103 3.45 -16.78 2.45
C SER A 103 2.69 -16.68 1.12
N GLU A 104 2.78 -17.75 0.31
CA GLU A 104 2.09 -17.89 -0.98
C GLU A 104 0.58 -17.60 -0.87
N ALA A 105 -0.05 -18.04 0.22
CA ALA A 105 -1.47 -17.83 0.49
C ALA A 105 -1.88 -16.36 0.58
N PHE A 106 -0.94 -15.48 0.94
CA PHE A 106 -1.16 -14.03 0.98
C PHE A 106 -0.63 -13.31 -0.26
N VAL A 107 0.56 -13.70 -0.73
CA VAL A 107 1.23 -13.01 -1.83
C VAL A 107 0.50 -13.21 -3.17
N GLU A 108 0.01 -14.42 -3.49
CA GLU A 108 -0.66 -14.65 -4.78
C GLU A 108 -1.99 -13.89 -4.92
N PRO A 109 -2.93 -13.91 -3.95
CA PRO A 109 -4.14 -13.11 -4.04
C PRO A 109 -3.87 -11.60 -4.07
N TRP A 110 -2.85 -11.13 -3.33
CA TRP A 110 -2.41 -9.74 -3.37
C TRP A 110 -1.86 -9.37 -4.75
N LEU A 111 -0.99 -10.20 -5.34
CA LEU A 111 -0.45 -9.96 -6.67
C LEU A 111 -1.54 -10.00 -7.75
N ALA A 112 -2.57 -10.85 -7.58
CA ALA A 112 -3.74 -10.83 -8.44
C ALA A 112 -4.50 -9.49 -8.36
N ALA A 113 -4.61 -8.90 -7.16
CA ALA A 113 -5.18 -7.56 -6.99
C ALA A 113 -4.30 -6.48 -7.64
N VAL A 114 -2.97 -6.54 -7.49
CA VAL A 114 -2.04 -5.62 -8.17
C VAL A 114 -2.21 -5.68 -9.70
N ARG A 115 -2.35 -6.89 -10.28
CA ARG A 115 -2.61 -7.05 -11.72
C ARG A 115 -3.93 -6.41 -12.17
N ARG A 116 -4.95 -6.37 -11.31
CA ARG A 116 -6.23 -5.71 -11.57
C ARG A 116 -6.11 -4.19 -11.48
N ILE A 117 -5.46 -3.70 -10.42
CA ILE A 117 -5.25 -2.27 -10.16
C ILE A 117 -4.41 -1.62 -11.27
N LYS A 118 -3.42 -2.35 -11.81
CA LYS A 118 -2.45 -1.86 -12.81
C LYS A 118 -1.75 -0.58 -12.37
N PRO A 119 -1.14 -0.54 -11.18
CA PRO A 119 -0.48 0.67 -10.69
C PRO A 119 0.72 1.06 -11.57
N SER A 120 1.15 2.31 -11.48
CA SER A 120 2.38 2.80 -12.14
C SER A 120 3.63 2.09 -11.61
N SER A 121 3.62 1.73 -10.34
CA SER A 121 4.68 0.93 -9.68
C SER A 121 4.18 0.33 -8.37
N VAL A 122 4.99 -0.55 -7.81
CA VAL A 122 4.76 -1.18 -6.51
C VAL A 122 5.93 -0.85 -5.58
N MET A 123 5.63 -0.54 -4.34
CA MET A 123 6.60 -0.34 -3.26
C MET A 123 6.35 -1.40 -2.20
N ILE A 124 7.30 -2.29 -1.97
CA ILE A 124 7.23 -3.25 -0.88
C ILE A 124 8.27 -2.91 0.18
N TYR A 125 7.94 -3.16 1.42
CA TYR A 125 8.86 -2.89 2.53
C TYR A 125 8.53 -3.78 3.72
N THR A 126 9.39 -3.76 4.73
CA THR A 126 9.17 -4.45 5.98
C THR A 126 9.26 -3.47 7.16
N ILE A 127 9.11 -3.97 8.36
CA ILE A 127 9.21 -3.17 9.60
C ILE A 127 10.62 -2.54 9.66
N ASP A 128 10.69 -1.22 9.79
CA ASP A 128 11.95 -0.49 9.90
C ASP A 128 12.27 -0.06 11.35
N ARG A 129 11.24 0.18 12.15
CA ARG A 129 11.38 0.68 13.53
C ARG A 129 10.90 -0.35 14.53
N GLU A 130 11.31 -0.18 15.79
CA GLU A 130 10.71 -0.92 16.89
C GLU A 130 9.20 -0.72 16.91
N THR A 131 8.47 -1.81 17.06
CA THR A 131 7.00 -1.80 17.09
C THR A 131 6.53 -1.94 18.53
N PRO A 132 5.33 -1.41 18.87
CA PRO A 132 4.74 -1.63 20.20
C PRO A 132 4.47 -3.13 20.48
N CYS A 133 4.33 -3.95 19.45
CA CYS A 133 4.14 -5.38 19.55
C CYS A 133 5.50 -6.10 19.38
N PRO A 134 6.09 -6.64 20.45
CA PRO A 134 7.46 -7.21 20.41
C PRO A 134 7.53 -8.55 19.66
N THR A 135 6.41 -9.13 19.31
CA THR A 135 6.30 -10.39 18.56
C THR A 135 6.41 -10.20 17.05
N LEU A 136 6.26 -8.96 16.55
CA LEU A 136 6.41 -8.65 15.14
C LEU A 136 7.88 -8.67 14.72
N ARG A 137 8.15 -9.21 13.55
CA ARG A 137 9.50 -9.36 12.99
C ARG A 137 9.51 -8.94 11.52
N LYS A 138 10.67 -8.48 11.08
CA LYS A 138 10.92 -8.16 9.67
C LYS A 138 10.72 -9.38 8.78
N ALA A 139 10.17 -9.18 7.60
CA ALA A 139 10.38 -10.08 6.49
C ALA A 139 11.87 -10.07 6.10
N THR A 140 12.42 -11.21 5.71
CA THR A 140 13.82 -11.31 5.32
C THR A 140 14.07 -10.65 3.95
N HIS A 141 15.31 -10.25 3.69
CA HIS A 141 15.69 -9.72 2.37
C HIS A 141 15.37 -10.73 1.26
N THR A 142 15.63 -12.02 1.48
CA THR A 142 15.34 -13.08 0.51
C THR A 142 13.85 -13.19 0.18
N GLU A 143 12.98 -13.06 1.17
CA GLU A 143 11.53 -13.08 0.97
C GLU A 143 11.05 -11.85 0.19
N LEU A 144 11.53 -10.66 0.57
CA LEU A 144 11.19 -9.44 -0.14
C LEU A 144 11.70 -9.46 -1.58
N ASP A 145 12.91 -9.95 -1.83
CA ASP A 145 13.47 -10.12 -3.17
C ASP A 145 12.62 -11.08 -4.00
N ALA A 146 12.21 -12.21 -3.43
CA ALA A 146 11.34 -13.17 -4.13
C ALA A 146 9.97 -12.54 -4.49
N ILE A 147 9.38 -11.75 -3.59
CA ILE A 147 8.12 -11.04 -3.87
C ILE A 147 8.33 -9.97 -4.95
N ARG A 148 9.41 -9.16 -4.85
CA ARG A 148 9.79 -8.18 -5.87
C ARG A 148 9.91 -8.83 -7.26
N ASP A 149 10.61 -9.94 -7.36
CA ASP A 149 10.84 -10.61 -8.63
C ASP A 149 9.53 -11.11 -9.26
N ARG A 150 8.57 -11.54 -8.44
CA ARG A 150 7.22 -11.87 -8.91
C ARG A 150 6.44 -10.65 -9.41
N VAL A 151 6.56 -9.51 -8.74
CA VAL A 151 5.95 -8.23 -9.18
C VAL A 151 6.55 -7.81 -10.52
N ILE A 152 7.88 -7.90 -10.67
CA ILE A 152 8.58 -7.59 -11.93
C ILE A 152 8.16 -8.57 -13.04
N ALA A 153 8.09 -9.86 -12.75
CA ALA A 153 7.61 -10.86 -13.70
C ALA A 153 6.14 -10.65 -14.12
N ALA A 154 5.33 -10.01 -13.25
CA ALA A 154 3.97 -9.59 -13.57
C ALA A 154 3.89 -8.31 -14.42
N GLY A 155 5.03 -7.67 -14.74
CA GLY A 155 5.12 -6.50 -15.63
C GLY A 155 5.13 -5.15 -14.90
N PHE A 156 5.33 -5.10 -13.59
CA PHE A 156 5.34 -3.86 -12.81
C PHE A 156 6.74 -3.52 -12.30
N ALA A 157 7.09 -2.23 -12.29
CA ALA A 157 8.25 -1.76 -11.55
C ALA A 157 8.03 -1.97 -10.04
N CYS A 158 9.07 -2.42 -9.34
CA CYS A 158 8.99 -2.67 -7.90
C CYS A 158 10.22 -2.13 -7.18
N THR A 159 10.01 -1.36 -6.12
CA THR A 159 11.05 -0.92 -5.19
C THR A 159 10.91 -1.64 -3.86
N VAL A 160 12.04 -1.88 -3.18
CA VAL A 160 12.11 -2.60 -1.91
C VAL A 160 12.72 -1.72 -0.83
N GLY A 161 12.09 -1.62 0.35
CA GLY A 161 12.63 -1.10 1.59
C GLY A 161 12.92 -2.24 2.56
N TYR A 162 14.18 -2.43 2.95
CA TYR A 162 14.61 -3.51 3.85
C TYR A 162 14.67 -3.09 5.31
#